data_9177539abce8bae0100e257a073f01ac
#
_entry.id   9177539abce8bae0100e257a073f01ac
#
_cell.length_a   1.000
_cell.length_b   1.000
_cell.length_c   1.000
_cell.angle_alpha   90.00
_cell.angle_beta   90.00
_cell.angle_gamma   90.00
#
_symmetry.space_group_name_H-M   'P 1'
#
loop_
_entity.id
_entity.type
_entity.pdbx_description
1 polymer ?
#
loop_
_entity_poly.entity_id
_entity_poly.type
_entity_poly.pdbx_seq_one_letter_code
_entity_poly.pdbx_strand_id
1 'polypeptide(L)'
;MYKRQVLEEYDYIIIDCPPSLGLLTLNALTCSNYVLIPLQTEFLALQGLTKIKQVIDKVRFRLNKELEIGGVIATMYDARKVLNRDVVATIQKYFGEKVFKTLIRDNVTLAEAPAQRMDIFSYAKGSNGAKDYLDLCKEILERTAVKEEV
;
A
#
# COMPACT_ATOMS: atom_id res chain seq x y z
N MET A 1 12.05 6.59 19.23
CA MET A 1 11.41 5.65 18.32
C MET A 1 12.42 4.62 17.85
N TYR A 2 12.11 3.34 17.92
CA TYR A 2 13.04 2.21 17.75
C TYR A 2 13.57 2.00 16.30
N LYS A 3 13.08 2.76 15.30
CA LYS A 3 13.52 2.63 13.90
C LYS A 3 15.05 2.65 13.75
N ARG A 4 15.74 3.54 14.45
CA ARG A 4 17.21 3.68 14.34
C ARG A 4 17.99 2.45 14.82
N GLN A 5 17.40 1.63 15.68
CA GLN A 5 18.08 0.44 16.26
C GLN A 5 18.17 -0.72 15.27
N VAL A 6 17.32 -0.76 14.24
CA VAL A 6 17.22 -1.86 13.29
C VAL A 6 17.60 -1.47 11.85
N LEU A 7 17.99 -0.21 11.62
CA LEU A 7 18.33 0.27 10.27
C LEU A 7 19.52 -0.44 9.63
N GLU A 8 20.45 -0.94 10.44
CA GLU A 8 21.63 -1.67 9.96
C GLU A 8 21.37 -3.17 9.74
N GLU A 9 20.22 -3.66 10.22
CA GLU A 9 19.88 -5.09 10.19
C GLU A 9 18.89 -5.44 9.07
N TYR A 10 18.14 -4.44 8.55
CA TYR A 10 17.04 -4.65 7.61
C TYR A 10 17.05 -3.64 6.46
N ASP A 11 16.87 -4.14 5.24
CA ASP A 11 16.73 -3.31 4.04
C ASP A 11 15.38 -2.56 4.02
N TYR A 12 14.32 -3.18 4.56
CA TYR A 12 12.97 -2.64 4.59
C TYR A 12 12.33 -2.74 5.97
N ILE A 13 11.64 -1.68 6.38
CA ILE A 13 10.82 -1.64 7.59
C ILE A 13 9.40 -1.29 7.18
N ILE A 14 8.47 -2.22 7.34
CA ILE A 14 7.04 -2.04 7.02
C ILE A 14 6.30 -1.72 8.31
N ILE A 15 5.55 -0.61 8.33
CA ILE A 15 4.75 -0.18 9.47
C ILE A 15 3.27 -0.32 9.10
N ASP A 16 2.62 -1.34 9.65
CA ASP A 16 1.16 -1.47 9.53
C ASP A 16 0.47 -0.46 10.46
N CYS A 17 -0.50 0.25 9.91
CA CYS A 17 -1.21 1.32 10.60
C CYS A 17 -2.70 1.01 10.73
N PRO A 18 -3.34 1.36 11.86
CA PRO A 18 -4.78 1.26 11.97
C PRO A 18 -5.47 2.19 10.95
N PRO A 19 -6.71 1.91 10.54
CA PRO A 19 -7.44 2.69 9.55
C PRO A 19 -7.79 4.13 10.00
N SER A 20 -7.50 4.45 11.25
CA SER A 20 -7.71 5.79 11.80
C SER A 20 -6.51 6.70 11.52
N LEU A 21 -6.78 7.97 11.19
CA LEU A 21 -5.74 9.01 11.04
C LEU A 21 -5.36 9.62 12.39
N GLY A 22 -5.17 8.77 13.41
CA GLY A 22 -4.81 9.15 14.78
C GLY A 22 -3.30 9.31 15.01
N LEU A 23 -2.91 9.43 16.28
CA LEU A 23 -1.50 9.66 16.69
C LEU A 23 -0.55 8.54 16.22
N LEU A 24 -1.00 7.27 16.19
CA LEU A 24 -0.15 6.16 15.75
C LEU A 24 0.20 6.31 14.26
N THR A 25 -0.81 6.58 13.43
CA THR A 25 -0.59 6.82 11.99
C THR A 25 0.27 8.06 11.76
N LEU A 26 0.06 9.13 12.53
CA LEU A 26 0.89 10.34 12.45
C LEU A 26 2.35 10.03 12.80
N ASN A 27 2.61 9.27 13.86
CA ASN A 27 3.96 8.85 14.23
C ASN A 27 4.61 7.99 13.15
N ALA A 28 3.86 7.05 12.55
CA ALA A 28 4.35 6.24 11.45
C ALA A 28 4.74 7.11 10.24
N LEU A 29 3.88 8.02 9.80
CA LEU A 29 4.16 8.93 8.69
C LEU A 29 5.35 9.85 8.96
N THR A 30 5.52 10.28 10.22
CA THR A 30 6.64 11.18 10.60
C THR A 30 7.99 10.50 10.48
N CYS A 31 8.05 9.18 10.56
CA CYS A 31 9.32 8.44 10.52
C CYS A 31 9.53 7.60 9.25
N SER A 32 8.56 7.58 8.35
CA SER A 32 8.64 6.79 7.12
C SER A 32 9.23 7.60 5.98
N ASN A 33 9.85 6.91 5.02
CA ASN A 33 10.29 7.48 3.76
C ASN A 33 9.15 7.45 2.72
N TYR A 34 8.40 6.34 2.69
CA TYR A 34 7.32 6.13 1.76
C TYR A 34 6.02 5.76 2.46
N VAL A 35 4.90 6.19 1.90
CA VAL A 35 3.59 5.69 2.26
C VAL A 35 2.97 4.95 1.08
N LEU A 36 2.60 3.70 1.30
CA LEU A 36 1.81 2.89 0.37
C LEU A 36 0.35 2.98 0.80
N ILE A 37 -0.55 3.24 -0.14
CA ILE A 37 -1.97 3.44 0.15
C ILE A 37 -2.76 2.28 -0.47
N PRO A 38 -3.11 1.23 0.29
CA PRO A 38 -4.04 0.23 -0.19
C PRO A 38 -5.44 0.83 -0.28
N LEU A 39 -6.10 0.67 -1.42
CA LEU A 39 -7.41 1.21 -1.71
C LEU A 39 -8.33 0.11 -2.23
N GLN A 40 -9.41 -0.16 -1.52
CA GLN A 40 -10.46 -1.04 -2.04
C GLN A 40 -11.11 -0.41 -3.28
N THR A 41 -11.40 -1.24 -4.29
CA THR A 41 -11.98 -0.75 -5.55
C THR A 41 -13.49 -0.49 -5.44
N GLU A 42 -13.87 0.28 -4.40
CA GLU A 42 -15.24 0.68 -4.09
C GLU A 42 -15.40 2.20 -4.17
N PHE A 43 -16.59 2.68 -4.50
CA PHE A 43 -16.87 4.11 -4.71
C PHE A 43 -16.51 4.99 -3.50
N LEU A 44 -16.84 4.55 -2.28
CA LEU A 44 -16.58 5.32 -1.07
C LEU A 44 -15.08 5.44 -0.74
N ALA A 45 -14.26 4.53 -1.24
CA ALA A 45 -12.82 4.56 -1.00
C ALA A 45 -12.13 5.80 -1.64
N LEU A 46 -12.68 6.31 -2.75
CA LEU A 46 -12.16 7.53 -3.39
C LEU A 46 -12.27 8.77 -2.48
N GLN A 47 -13.34 8.87 -1.69
CA GLN A 47 -13.49 9.97 -0.72
C GLN A 47 -12.44 9.88 0.40
N GLY A 48 -12.14 8.66 0.87
CA GLY A 48 -11.09 8.41 1.86
C GLY A 48 -9.70 8.81 1.35
N LEU A 49 -9.42 8.55 0.08
CA LEU A 49 -8.12 8.83 -0.55
C LEU A 49 -7.78 10.33 -0.51
N THR A 50 -8.75 11.21 -0.75
CA THR A 50 -8.54 12.66 -0.65
C THR A 50 -8.16 13.09 0.77
N LYS A 51 -8.81 12.53 1.79
CA LYS A 51 -8.50 12.83 3.19
C LYS A 51 -7.11 12.34 3.58
N ILE A 52 -6.75 11.14 3.17
CA ILE A 52 -5.42 10.57 3.40
C ILE A 52 -4.35 11.47 2.76
N LYS A 53 -4.53 11.85 1.50
CA LYS A 53 -3.61 12.75 0.80
C LYS A 53 -3.42 14.07 1.56
N GLN A 54 -4.48 14.71 2.03
CA GLN A 54 -4.39 15.95 2.81
C GLN A 54 -3.58 15.77 4.10
N VAL A 55 -3.70 14.63 4.78
CA VAL A 55 -2.92 14.34 6.00
C VAL A 55 -1.45 14.14 5.64
N ILE A 56 -1.15 13.38 4.58
CA ILE A 56 0.22 13.18 4.09
C ILE A 56 0.87 14.52 3.74
N ASP A 57 0.17 15.39 3.01
CA ASP A 57 0.65 16.70 2.62
C ASP A 57 0.96 17.59 3.86
N LYS A 58 0.12 17.54 4.90
CA LYS A 58 0.35 18.24 6.17
C LYS A 58 1.56 17.69 6.92
N VAL A 59 1.71 16.37 6.98
CA VAL A 59 2.87 15.74 7.63
C VAL A 59 4.14 16.09 6.87
N ARG A 60 4.12 15.99 5.55
CA ARG A 60 5.25 16.37 4.70
C ARG A 60 5.68 17.81 4.90
N PHE A 61 4.73 18.72 4.98
CA PHE A 61 5.02 20.13 5.17
C PHE A 61 5.59 20.47 6.56
N ARG A 62 5.08 19.81 7.62
CA ARG A 62 5.36 20.24 9.00
C ARG A 62 6.34 19.35 9.76
N LEU A 63 6.36 18.06 9.47
CA LEU A 63 6.99 17.04 10.32
C LEU A 63 8.06 16.22 9.61
N ASN A 64 7.83 15.86 8.34
CA ASN A 64 8.71 14.95 7.59
C ASN A 64 8.74 15.35 6.11
N LYS A 65 9.67 16.20 5.72
CA LYS A 65 9.82 16.69 4.35
C LYS A 65 10.20 15.60 3.35
N GLU A 66 10.83 14.52 3.83
CA GLU A 66 11.27 13.39 3.02
C GLU A 66 10.15 12.38 2.74
N LEU A 67 8.98 12.53 3.38
CA LEU A 67 7.87 11.62 3.18
C LEU A 67 7.33 11.74 1.76
N GLU A 68 7.29 10.61 1.05
CA GLU A 68 6.70 10.53 -0.29
C GLU A 68 5.54 9.55 -0.34
N ILE A 69 4.58 9.81 -1.24
CA ILE A 69 3.60 8.79 -1.63
C ILE A 69 4.33 7.82 -2.57
N GLY A 70 4.67 6.64 -2.06
CA GLY A 70 5.31 5.56 -2.81
C GLY A 70 4.36 4.92 -3.83
N GLY A 71 3.07 4.89 -3.52
CA GLY A 71 2.06 4.48 -4.49
C GLY A 71 0.71 4.14 -3.91
N VAL A 72 -0.26 3.97 -4.82
CA VAL A 72 -1.63 3.54 -4.52
C VAL A 72 -1.82 2.13 -5.07
N ILE A 73 -2.27 1.21 -4.23
CA ILE A 73 -2.47 -0.20 -4.55
C ILE A 73 -3.97 -0.49 -4.59
N ALA A 74 -4.50 -0.83 -5.74
CA ALA A 74 -5.89 -1.24 -5.85
C ALA A 74 -6.06 -2.66 -5.30
N THR A 75 -6.97 -2.82 -4.34
CA THR A 75 -7.25 -4.09 -3.66
C THR A 75 -8.71 -4.50 -3.83
N MET A 76 -9.02 -5.76 -3.53
CA MET A 76 -10.34 -6.38 -3.69
C MET A 76 -10.92 -6.17 -5.10
N TYR A 77 -10.04 -6.25 -6.09
CA TYR A 77 -10.39 -5.99 -7.49
C TYR A 77 -11.07 -7.20 -8.12
N ASP A 78 -12.22 -6.94 -8.76
CA ASP A 78 -12.90 -7.91 -9.61
C ASP A 78 -13.11 -7.29 -11.00
N ALA A 79 -12.40 -7.83 -12.01
CA ALA A 79 -12.47 -7.34 -13.39
C ALA A 79 -13.87 -7.42 -14.02
N ARG A 80 -14.77 -8.27 -13.49
CA ARG A 80 -16.16 -8.41 -13.96
C ARG A 80 -17.03 -7.22 -13.54
N LYS A 81 -16.66 -6.52 -12.44
CA LYS A 81 -17.39 -5.38 -11.91
C LYS A 81 -17.00 -4.10 -12.65
N VAL A 82 -17.96 -3.46 -13.33
CA VAL A 82 -17.74 -2.15 -14.00
C VAL A 82 -17.20 -1.12 -13.01
N LEU A 83 -17.83 -1.04 -11.83
CA LEU A 83 -17.43 -0.11 -10.78
C LEU A 83 -15.93 -0.23 -10.41
N ASN A 84 -15.41 -1.45 -10.29
CA ASN A 84 -13.99 -1.64 -9.93
C ASN A 84 -13.06 -1.10 -11.03
N ARG A 85 -13.40 -1.30 -12.30
CA ARG A 85 -12.65 -0.74 -13.42
C ARG A 85 -12.68 0.79 -13.42
N ASP A 86 -13.85 1.39 -13.16
CA ASP A 86 -14.02 2.84 -13.12
C ASP A 86 -13.25 3.46 -11.97
N VAL A 87 -13.22 2.81 -10.79
CA VAL A 87 -12.41 3.25 -9.65
C VAL A 87 -10.92 3.21 -10.01
N VAL A 88 -10.42 2.12 -10.60
CA VAL A 88 -9.01 2.02 -11.03
C VAL A 88 -8.69 3.11 -12.06
N ALA A 89 -9.53 3.32 -13.07
CA ALA A 89 -9.33 4.39 -14.05
C ALA A 89 -9.30 5.78 -13.40
N THR A 90 -10.15 6.00 -12.39
CA THR A 90 -10.20 7.26 -11.66
C THR A 90 -8.92 7.49 -10.85
N ILE A 91 -8.44 6.51 -10.09
CA ILE A 91 -7.20 6.65 -9.32
C ILE A 91 -6.00 6.83 -10.24
N GLN A 92 -5.95 6.15 -11.38
CA GLN A 92 -4.90 6.36 -12.40
C GLN A 92 -4.91 7.79 -12.96
N LYS A 93 -6.09 8.38 -13.19
CA LYS A 93 -6.20 9.77 -13.64
C LYS A 93 -5.63 10.76 -12.61
N TYR A 94 -5.81 10.51 -11.31
CA TYR A 94 -5.36 11.42 -10.25
C TYR A 94 -3.93 11.18 -9.77
N PHE A 95 -3.43 9.95 -9.81
CA PHE A 95 -2.13 9.58 -9.26
C PHE A 95 -1.11 9.15 -10.32
N GLY A 96 -1.55 8.97 -11.57
CA GLY A 96 -0.67 8.64 -12.70
C GLY A 96 0.19 7.41 -12.42
N GLU A 97 1.49 7.56 -12.60
CA GLU A 97 2.48 6.50 -12.40
C GLU A 97 2.63 6.02 -10.95
N LYS A 98 2.08 6.77 -9.98
CA LYS A 98 2.05 6.33 -8.58
C LYS A 98 1.06 5.21 -8.31
N VAL A 99 0.14 4.91 -9.23
CA VAL A 99 -0.72 3.72 -9.11
C VAL A 99 0.11 2.49 -9.48
N PHE A 100 0.07 1.47 -8.63
CA PHE A 100 0.71 0.20 -8.94
C PHE A 100 0.00 -0.46 -10.13
N LYS A 101 0.77 -1.10 -11.01
CA LYS A 101 0.23 -1.90 -12.13
C LYS A 101 -0.40 -3.17 -11.61
N THR A 102 0.17 -3.71 -10.54
CA THR A 102 -0.33 -4.89 -9.84
C THR A 102 -1.61 -4.56 -9.10
N LEU A 103 -2.67 -5.33 -9.37
CA LEU A 103 -3.96 -5.25 -8.70
C LEU A 103 -4.11 -6.47 -7.78
N ILE A 104 -4.49 -6.26 -6.52
CA ILE A 104 -4.80 -7.37 -5.62
C ILE A 104 -6.25 -7.77 -5.83
N ARG A 105 -6.46 -8.92 -6.45
CA ARG A 105 -7.80 -9.44 -6.75
C ARG A 105 -8.53 -9.86 -5.48
N ASP A 106 -9.84 -9.72 -5.51
CA ASP A 106 -10.71 -10.32 -4.51
C ASP A 106 -10.49 -11.84 -4.49
N ASN A 107 -10.09 -12.39 -3.34
CA ASN A 107 -9.68 -13.78 -3.22
C ASN A 107 -9.95 -14.30 -1.81
N VAL A 108 -10.81 -15.30 -1.70
CA VAL A 108 -11.23 -15.89 -0.41
C VAL A 108 -10.04 -16.44 0.38
N THR A 109 -9.04 -17.03 -0.28
CA THR A 109 -7.88 -17.59 0.41
C THR A 109 -7.04 -16.54 1.15
N LEU A 110 -7.09 -15.26 0.73
CA LEU A 110 -6.45 -14.16 1.47
C LEU A 110 -7.16 -13.86 2.80
N ALA A 111 -8.47 -14.10 2.87
CA ALA A 111 -9.23 -13.95 4.11
C ALA A 111 -9.10 -15.18 5.02
N GLU A 112 -8.91 -16.36 4.44
CA GLU A 112 -8.78 -17.63 5.18
C GLU A 112 -7.41 -17.81 5.82
N ALA A 113 -6.33 -17.43 5.13
CA ALA A 113 -4.95 -17.64 5.59
C ALA A 113 -4.69 -17.08 7.01
N PRO A 114 -5.08 -15.84 7.36
CA PRO A 114 -4.93 -15.32 8.73
C PRO A 114 -5.72 -16.11 9.77
N ALA A 115 -6.90 -16.65 9.44
CA ALA A 115 -7.68 -17.49 10.36
C ALA A 115 -6.93 -18.78 10.70
N GLN A 116 -6.10 -19.27 9.78
CA GLN A 116 -5.22 -20.43 9.99
C GLN A 116 -3.83 -20.03 10.55
N ARG A 117 -3.61 -18.77 10.87
CA ARG A 117 -2.31 -18.22 11.33
C ARG A 117 -1.17 -18.52 10.35
N MET A 118 -1.47 -18.51 9.05
CA MET A 118 -0.50 -18.77 8.00
C MET A 118 -0.43 -17.58 7.06
N ASP A 119 0.72 -17.36 6.45
CA ASP A 119 0.84 -16.46 5.30
C ASP A 119 0.24 -17.12 4.05
N ILE A 120 -0.07 -16.30 3.04
CA ILE A 120 -0.72 -16.78 1.82
C ILE A 120 0.16 -17.74 1.02
N PHE A 121 1.49 -17.61 1.09
CA PHE A 121 2.41 -18.47 0.35
C PHE A 121 2.51 -19.86 0.97
N SER A 122 2.37 -19.95 2.29
CA SER A 122 2.30 -21.23 3.03
C SER A 122 0.90 -21.86 2.94
N TYR A 123 -0.16 -21.02 2.99
CA TYR A 123 -1.55 -21.52 2.99
C TYR A 123 -2.02 -21.93 1.59
N ALA A 124 -1.83 -21.10 0.58
CA ALA A 124 -2.35 -21.32 -0.77
C ALA A 124 -1.42 -20.74 -1.85
N LYS A 125 -0.22 -21.32 -1.98
CA LYS A 125 0.85 -20.87 -2.90
C LYS A 125 0.41 -20.70 -4.35
N GLY A 126 -0.52 -21.54 -4.83
CA GLY A 126 -1.06 -21.49 -6.18
C GLY A 126 -2.22 -20.52 -6.40
N SER A 127 -2.65 -19.81 -5.35
CA SER A 127 -3.79 -18.91 -5.43
C SER A 127 -3.46 -17.62 -6.20
N ASN A 128 -4.52 -16.96 -6.69
CA ASN A 128 -4.38 -15.63 -7.26
C ASN A 128 -3.84 -14.63 -6.25
N GLY A 129 -4.24 -14.75 -4.97
CA GLY A 129 -3.75 -13.89 -3.90
C GLY A 129 -2.23 -13.99 -3.71
N ALA A 130 -1.67 -15.21 -3.64
CA ALA A 130 -0.23 -15.42 -3.54
C ALA A 130 0.51 -14.82 -4.74
N LYS A 131 0.00 -15.01 -5.96
CA LYS A 131 0.59 -14.45 -7.18
C LYS A 131 0.57 -12.92 -7.16
N ASP A 132 -0.58 -12.32 -6.84
CA ASP A 132 -0.74 -10.86 -6.85
C ASP A 132 0.18 -10.19 -5.82
N TYR A 133 0.30 -10.75 -4.62
CA TYR A 133 1.22 -10.24 -3.61
C TYR A 133 2.69 -10.42 -3.99
N LEU A 134 3.05 -11.52 -4.65
CA LEU A 134 4.42 -11.71 -5.15
C LEU A 134 4.76 -10.67 -6.24
N ASP A 135 3.83 -10.42 -7.16
CA ASP A 135 4.01 -9.45 -8.23
C ASP A 135 4.05 -8.02 -7.67
N LEU A 136 3.23 -7.70 -6.65
CA LEU A 136 3.30 -6.44 -5.92
C LEU A 136 4.65 -6.25 -5.22
N CYS A 137 5.17 -7.29 -4.58
CA CYS A 137 6.48 -7.24 -3.92
C CYS A 137 7.59 -6.89 -4.94
N LYS A 138 7.61 -7.55 -6.09
CA LYS A 138 8.57 -7.25 -7.17
C LYS A 138 8.45 -5.80 -7.63
N GLU A 139 7.22 -5.32 -7.87
CA GLU A 139 6.99 -3.94 -8.31
C GLU A 139 7.42 -2.91 -7.26
N ILE A 140 7.26 -3.20 -5.96
CA ILE A 140 7.76 -2.36 -4.87
C ILE A 140 9.28 -2.30 -4.91
N LEU A 141 9.96 -3.44 -5.02
CA LEU A 141 11.43 -3.53 -5.08
C LEU A 141 11.98 -2.75 -6.28
N GLU A 142 11.38 -2.91 -7.47
CA GLU A 142 11.78 -2.18 -8.67
C GLU A 142 11.64 -0.65 -8.49
N ARG A 143 10.56 -0.19 -7.85
CA ARG A 143 10.31 1.24 -7.63
C ARG A 143 11.22 1.85 -6.57
N THR A 144 11.71 1.07 -5.63
CA THR A 144 12.60 1.55 -4.55
C THR A 144 14.08 1.44 -4.92
N ALA A 145 14.50 0.40 -5.65
CA ALA A 145 15.88 0.22 -6.10
C ALA A 145 16.39 1.35 -7.01
N VAL A 146 15.53 1.92 -7.87
CA VAL A 146 15.90 3.02 -8.79
C VAL A 146 16.28 4.32 -8.07
N LYS A 147 15.98 4.47 -6.78
CA LYS A 147 16.26 5.70 -6.03
C LYS A 147 17.56 5.65 -5.21
N GLU A 148 18.21 4.51 -5.10
CA GLU A 148 19.49 4.37 -4.39
C GLU A 148 20.72 4.73 -5.25
N GLU A 149 20.54 4.90 -6.57
CA GLU A 149 21.61 5.21 -7.52
C GLU A 149 21.75 6.71 -7.88
N VAL A 150 21.06 7.60 -7.16
CA VAL A 150 21.13 9.06 -7.35
C VAL A 150 21.53 9.72 -6.02
#